data_7b792939b17a066aa95b8b69071d2aec
#
_entry.id   7b792939b17a066aa95b8b69071d2aec
#
_cell.length_a   1.000
_cell.length_b   1.000
_cell.length_c   1.000
_cell.angle_alpha   90.00
_cell.angle_beta   90.00
_cell.angle_gamma   90.00
#
_symmetry.space_group_name_H-M   'P 1'
#
loop_
_entity.id
_entity.type
_entity.pdbx_description
1 polymer ?
#
loop_
_entity_poly.entity_id
_entity_poly.type
_entity_poly.pdbx_seq_one_letter_code
_entity_poly.pdbx_strand_id
1 'polypeptide(L)'
;MRRLTVVQLLPALDAGGVERSTLEIAEALVDAGHRAVVVSAGGRLLPRLEALGAEHRALDIGRKSPLVLRHVRTLRTLFREVDADIVHARSRLPAWLGWWALRGMGGKRPHFITTAHGLNSPSRYSAIMARGERVVCVSRTVRDHLLAHYPATDPSRLVVIPRGIDPAAFPRMPHPDRAARARIAGMHPQLEGEGPLLLLPGRGTRLKGHTDAIALLAALRGAGTDARLWMPGMVQAGREAYVRELVEMTRRASIEDAVAMTE
;
A
#
# COMPACT_ATOMS: atom_id res chain seq x y z
N MET A 1 -25.11 -18.45 4.44
CA MET A 1 -24.55 -17.36 5.26
C MET A 1 -25.33 -16.08 5.01
N ARG A 2 -25.48 -15.19 6.02
CA ARG A 2 -26.09 -13.86 5.80
C ARG A 2 -25.17 -13.02 4.91
N ARG A 3 -25.74 -12.33 3.93
CA ARG A 3 -25.01 -11.34 3.12
C ARG A 3 -24.63 -10.15 4.00
N LEU A 4 -23.33 -9.81 4.04
CA LEU A 4 -22.81 -8.67 4.77
C LEU A 4 -22.52 -7.51 3.82
N THR A 5 -22.64 -6.27 4.31
CA THR A 5 -22.18 -5.06 3.64
C THR A 5 -20.90 -4.56 4.32
N VAL A 6 -19.79 -4.57 3.60
CA VAL A 6 -18.49 -4.12 4.07
C VAL A 6 -18.09 -2.82 3.37
N VAL A 7 -17.87 -1.76 4.16
CA VAL A 7 -17.45 -0.45 3.65
C VAL A 7 -15.97 -0.25 3.94
N GLN A 8 -15.13 -0.23 2.92
CA GLN A 8 -13.70 0.05 3.03
C GLN A 8 -13.42 1.55 2.87
N LEU A 9 -12.60 2.11 3.75
CA LEU A 9 -12.24 3.54 3.76
C LEU A 9 -10.75 3.73 3.48
N LEU A 10 -10.41 4.46 2.40
CA LEU A 10 -9.03 4.82 2.06
C LEU A 10 -8.98 6.18 1.34
N PRO A 11 -7.79 6.84 1.24
CA PRO A 11 -7.67 8.17 0.62
C PRO A 11 -7.98 8.19 -0.86
N ALA A 12 -7.38 7.30 -1.63
CA ALA A 12 -7.47 7.22 -3.09
C ALA A 12 -7.26 5.78 -3.58
N LEU A 13 -7.51 5.53 -4.88
CA LEU A 13 -7.34 4.26 -5.57
C LEU A 13 -6.33 4.39 -6.72
N ASP A 14 -5.16 4.99 -6.47
CA ASP A 14 -4.17 5.23 -7.53
C ASP A 14 -3.19 4.07 -7.69
N ALA A 15 -2.17 3.99 -6.82
CA ALA A 15 -1.16 2.95 -6.86
C ALA A 15 -0.52 2.75 -5.48
N GLY A 16 -0.38 1.51 -5.10
CA GLY A 16 0.28 1.13 -3.87
C GLY A 16 -0.29 -0.15 -3.28
N GLY A 17 0.36 -0.63 -2.24
CA GLY A 17 -0.04 -1.88 -1.63
C GLY A 17 -1.36 -1.79 -0.85
N VAL A 18 -1.75 -0.62 -0.35
CA VAL A 18 -3.05 -0.43 0.34
C VAL A 18 -4.18 -0.50 -0.67
N GLU A 19 -4.04 0.20 -1.78
CA GLU A 19 -5.01 0.28 -2.87
C GLU A 19 -5.21 -1.11 -3.50
N ARG A 20 -4.13 -1.82 -3.85
CA ARG A 20 -4.20 -3.20 -4.36
C ARG A 20 -4.94 -4.12 -3.41
N SER A 21 -4.54 -4.13 -2.17
CA SER A 21 -5.18 -4.98 -1.16
C SER A 21 -6.64 -4.58 -0.88
N THR A 22 -7.05 -3.33 -1.21
CA THR A 22 -8.46 -2.94 -1.16
C THR A 22 -9.27 -3.62 -2.27
N LEU A 23 -8.69 -3.72 -3.48
CA LEU A 23 -9.31 -4.45 -4.59
C LEU A 23 -9.40 -5.95 -4.28
N GLU A 24 -8.31 -6.55 -3.81
CA GLU A 24 -8.26 -7.98 -3.45
C GLU A 24 -9.31 -8.35 -2.39
N ILE A 25 -9.48 -7.51 -1.38
CA ILE A 25 -10.54 -7.71 -0.37
C ILE A 25 -11.93 -7.45 -0.96
N ALA A 26 -12.09 -6.47 -1.86
CA ALA A 26 -13.38 -6.22 -2.52
C ALA A 26 -13.79 -7.41 -3.40
N GLU A 27 -12.86 -7.96 -4.18
CA GLU A 27 -13.03 -9.15 -5.00
C GLU A 27 -13.45 -10.35 -4.13
N ALA A 28 -12.68 -10.67 -3.11
CA ALA A 28 -12.99 -11.78 -2.20
C ALA A 28 -14.36 -11.63 -1.51
N LEU A 29 -14.79 -10.41 -1.19
CA LEU A 29 -16.11 -10.15 -0.62
C LEU A 29 -17.21 -10.40 -1.64
N VAL A 30 -17.05 -9.95 -2.89
CA VAL A 30 -18.02 -10.16 -3.97
C VAL A 30 -18.13 -11.64 -4.30
N ASP A 31 -17.01 -12.34 -4.45
CA ASP A 31 -16.97 -13.78 -4.72
C ASP A 31 -17.62 -14.60 -3.62
N ALA A 32 -17.52 -14.14 -2.38
CA ALA A 32 -18.21 -14.75 -1.22
C ALA A 32 -19.70 -14.34 -1.11
N GLY A 33 -20.25 -13.60 -2.08
CA GLY A 33 -21.65 -13.17 -2.10
C GLY A 33 -21.95 -11.97 -1.17
N HIS A 34 -20.94 -11.28 -0.67
CA HIS A 34 -21.09 -10.09 0.16
C HIS A 34 -21.13 -8.81 -0.68
N ARG A 35 -21.58 -7.71 -0.09
CA ARG A 35 -21.58 -6.39 -0.71
C ARG A 35 -20.31 -5.65 -0.33
N ALA A 36 -19.48 -5.31 -1.31
CA ALA A 36 -18.27 -4.51 -1.12
C ALA A 36 -18.52 -3.07 -1.56
N VAL A 37 -18.35 -2.12 -0.65
CA VAL A 37 -18.43 -0.68 -0.90
C VAL A 37 -17.09 -0.05 -0.57
N VAL A 38 -16.53 0.74 -1.48
CA VAL A 38 -15.26 1.43 -1.27
C VAL A 38 -15.47 2.93 -1.32
N VAL A 39 -15.01 3.63 -0.29
CA VAL A 39 -15.08 5.09 -0.18
C VAL A 39 -13.68 5.68 -0.33
N SER A 40 -13.49 6.51 -1.35
CA SER A 40 -12.21 7.19 -1.63
C SER A 40 -12.40 8.39 -2.56
N ALA A 41 -11.33 9.15 -2.81
CA ALA A 41 -11.34 10.21 -3.82
C ALA A 41 -11.36 9.68 -5.28
N GLY A 42 -11.40 8.35 -5.49
CA GLY A 42 -11.21 7.72 -6.80
C GLY A 42 -9.73 7.50 -7.13
N GLY A 43 -9.41 7.29 -8.41
CA GLY A 43 -8.05 7.06 -8.91
C GLY A 43 -7.98 6.02 -10.03
N ARG A 44 -6.76 5.73 -10.50
CA ARG A 44 -6.51 4.86 -11.67
C ARG A 44 -7.06 3.44 -11.53
N LEU A 45 -7.24 2.95 -10.33
CA LEU A 45 -7.75 1.60 -10.06
C LEU A 45 -9.27 1.52 -9.98
N LEU A 46 -9.98 2.65 -10.11
CA LEU A 46 -11.44 2.68 -10.04
C LEU A 46 -12.13 1.79 -11.09
N PRO A 47 -11.76 1.84 -12.39
CA PRO A 47 -12.38 0.96 -13.38
C PRO A 47 -12.21 -0.54 -13.06
N ARG A 48 -11.06 -0.91 -12.49
CA ARG A 48 -10.81 -2.29 -12.06
C ARG A 48 -11.69 -2.68 -10.86
N LEU A 49 -11.86 -1.76 -9.88
CA LEU A 49 -12.73 -2.02 -8.74
C LEU A 49 -14.19 -2.27 -9.18
N GLU A 50 -14.70 -1.45 -10.09
CA GLU A 50 -16.07 -1.56 -10.62
C GLU A 50 -16.24 -2.86 -11.44
N ALA A 51 -15.23 -3.24 -12.23
CA ALA A 51 -15.23 -4.49 -12.97
C ALA A 51 -15.29 -5.75 -12.07
N LEU A 52 -14.84 -5.66 -10.83
CA LEU A 52 -14.97 -6.72 -9.81
C LEU A 52 -16.38 -6.80 -9.20
N GLY A 53 -17.32 -5.92 -9.58
CA GLY A 53 -18.65 -5.85 -9.00
C GLY A 53 -18.74 -5.14 -7.64
N ALA A 54 -17.70 -4.45 -7.22
CA ALA A 54 -17.71 -3.62 -6.01
C ALA A 54 -18.23 -2.20 -6.31
N GLU A 55 -18.90 -1.60 -5.33
CA GLU A 55 -19.42 -0.25 -5.43
C GLU A 55 -18.37 0.78 -5.01
N HIS A 56 -18.29 1.90 -5.72
CA HIS A 56 -17.50 3.05 -5.30
C HIS A 56 -18.38 4.22 -4.87
N ARG A 57 -17.99 4.89 -3.80
CA ARG A 57 -18.57 6.16 -3.33
C ARG A 57 -17.48 7.22 -3.29
N ALA A 58 -17.55 8.17 -4.21
CA ALA A 58 -16.57 9.25 -4.33
C ALA A 58 -16.68 10.21 -3.14
N LEU A 59 -15.64 10.23 -2.29
CA LEU A 59 -15.53 11.14 -1.16
C LEU A 59 -14.06 11.35 -0.80
N ASP A 60 -13.58 12.59 -0.86
CA ASP A 60 -12.18 12.92 -0.55
C ASP A 60 -11.94 12.93 0.96
N ILE A 61 -11.86 11.73 1.53
CA ILE A 61 -11.57 11.48 2.96
C ILE A 61 -10.07 11.41 3.26
N GLY A 62 -9.23 11.67 2.27
CA GLY A 62 -7.76 11.70 2.38
C GLY A 62 -7.15 13.09 2.49
N ARG A 63 -7.91 14.13 2.18
CA ARG A 63 -7.44 15.51 2.12
C ARG A 63 -7.07 16.07 3.49
N LYS A 64 -5.84 16.55 3.64
CA LYS A 64 -5.34 17.16 4.87
C LYS A 64 -5.84 18.60 5.00
N SER A 65 -7.11 18.76 5.32
CA SER A 65 -7.77 20.04 5.56
C SER A 65 -8.81 19.89 6.67
N PRO A 66 -9.01 20.88 7.55
CA PRO A 66 -10.10 20.86 8.55
C PRO A 66 -11.49 20.63 7.95
N LEU A 67 -11.69 21.06 6.71
CA LEU A 67 -12.97 20.87 5.98
C LEU A 67 -13.32 19.38 5.76
N VAL A 68 -12.34 18.46 5.87
CA VAL A 68 -12.60 17.02 5.78
C VAL A 68 -13.55 16.53 6.88
N LEU A 69 -13.63 17.23 8.01
CA LEU A 69 -14.52 16.87 9.12
C LEU A 69 -16.01 16.87 8.74
N ARG A 70 -16.41 17.66 7.74
CA ARG A 70 -17.78 17.63 7.19
C ARG A 70 -18.18 16.23 6.73
N HIS A 71 -17.21 15.44 6.24
CA HIS A 71 -17.42 14.08 5.76
C HIS A 71 -17.80 13.09 6.87
N VAL A 72 -17.65 13.44 8.14
CA VAL A 72 -18.13 12.61 9.26
C VAL A 72 -19.65 12.43 9.18
N ARG A 73 -20.39 13.50 8.89
CA ARG A 73 -21.87 13.42 8.70
C ARG A 73 -22.22 12.63 7.45
N THR A 74 -21.54 12.90 6.34
CA THR A 74 -21.72 12.18 5.05
C THR A 74 -21.49 10.69 5.21
N LEU A 75 -20.39 10.29 5.88
CA LEU A 75 -20.09 8.88 6.15
C LEU A 75 -21.16 8.22 7.03
N ARG A 76 -21.67 8.94 8.04
CA ARG A 76 -22.75 8.42 8.91
C ARG A 76 -24.00 8.14 8.12
N THR A 77 -24.40 9.05 7.24
CA THR A 77 -25.54 8.87 6.33
C THR A 77 -25.32 7.70 5.41
N LEU A 78 -24.15 7.65 4.75
CA LEU A 78 -23.77 6.55 3.87
C LEU A 78 -23.84 5.18 4.58
N PHE A 79 -23.29 5.05 5.79
CA PHE A 79 -23.31 3.78 6.53
C PHE A 79 -24.72 3.28 6.81
N ARG A 80 -25.68 4.19 7.04
CA ARG A 80 -27.11 3.85 7.19
C ARG A 80 -27.75 3.47 5.85
N GLU A 81 -27.51 4.25 4.81
CA GLU A 81 -28.08 4.04 3.47
C GLU A 81 -27.70 2.67 2.88
N VAL A 82 -26.43 2.25 3.08
CA VAL A 82 -25.95 0.96 2.58
C VAL A 82 -26.23 -0.19 3.56
N ASP A 83 -26.83 0.05 4.71
CA ASP A 83 -26.97 -0.88 5.85
C ASP A 83 -25.65 -1.59 6.16
N ALA A 84 -24.59 -0.80 6.42
CA ALA A 84 -23.26 -1.31 6.65
C ALA A 84 -23.23 -2.23 7.88
N ASP A 85 -22.59 -3.40 7.73
CA ASP A 85 -22.30 -4.31 8.84
C ASP A 85 -20.88 -4.06 9.39
N ILE A 86 -19.93 -3.73 8.48
CA ILE A 86 -18.52 -3.53 8.81
C ILE A 86 -18.02 -2.25 8.13
N VAL A 87 -17.34 -1.41 8.90
CA VAL A 87 -16.52 -0.29 8.40
C VAL A 87 -15.06 -0.64 8.60
N HIS A 88 -14.35 -0.85 7.49
CA HIS A 88 -12.96 -1.27 7.46
C HIS A 88 -12.05 -0.13 7.02
N ALA A 89 -11.37 0.51 7.97
CA ALA A 89 -10.47 1.62 7.69
C ALA A 89 -9.05 1.13 7.40
N ARG A 90 -8.49 1.62 6.29
CA ARG A 90 -7.19 1.19 5.77
C ARG A 90 -6.11 2.26 5.87
N SER A 91 -6.43 3.43 6.42
CA SER A 91 -5.52 4.55 6.56
C SER A 91 -5.98 5.48 7.68
N ARG A 92 -5.04 6.23 8.28
CA ARG A 92 -5.25 6.98 9.54
C ARG A 92 -6.37 8.01 9.48
N LEU A 93 -6.37 8.92 8.49
CA LEU A 93 -7.39 9.97 8.41
C LEU A 93 -8.78 9.40 8.09
N PRO A 94 -8.95 8.51 7.09
CA PRO A 94 -10.20 7.79 6.90
C PRO A 94 -10.66 7.02 8.15
N ALA A 95 -9.73 6.45 8.93
CA ALA A 95 -10.06 5.76 10.18
C ALA A 95 -10.62 6.71 11.23
N TRP A 96 -10.05 7.90 11.40
CA TRP A 96 -10.59 8.92 12.30
C TRP A 96 -12.00 9.35 11.88
N LEU A 97 -12.21 9.64 10.60
CA LEU A 97 -13.52 10.05 10.08
C LEU A 97 -14.57 8.96 10.26
N GLY A 98 -14.23 7.71 9.91
CA GLY A 98 -15.11 6.55 10.11
C GLY A 98 -15.44 6.32 11.58
N TRP A 99 -14.45 6.39 12.46
CA TRP A 99 -14.63 6.22 13.90
C TRP A 99 -15.55 7.30 14.51
N TRP A 100 -15.39 8.58 14.14
CA TRP A 100 -16.28 9.65 14.59
C TRP A 100 -17.69 9.51 14.00
N ALA A 101 -17.80 9.06 12.75
CA ALA A 101 -19.09 8.78 12.15
C ALA A 101 -19.84 7.70 12.94
N LEU A 102 -19.17 6.60 13.28
CA LEU A 102 -19.74 5.48 14.05
C LEU A 102 -20.11 5.89 15.48
N ARG A 103 -19.29 6.68 16.15
CA ARG A 103 -19.62 7.17 17.52
C ARG A 103 -20.86 8.03 17.60
N GLY A 104 -21.24 8.67 16.52
CA GLY A 104 -22.48 9.46 16.45
C GLY A 104 -23.68 8.68 15.93
N MET A 105 -23.57 7.36 15.72
CA MET A 105 -24.70 6.51 15.35
C MET A 105 -25.36 5.95 16.60
N GLY A 106 -26.69 6.12 16.69
CA GLY A 106 -27.54 5.40 17.64
C GLY A 106 -28.04 4.09 17.02
N GLY A 107 -28.51 3.16 17.83
CA GLY A 107 -29.05 1.87 17.37
C GLY A 107 -27.99 0.92 16.83
N LYS A 108 -28.31 0.23 15.72
CA LYS A 108 -27.39 -0.70 15.04
C LYS A 108 -26.19 0.06 14.47
N ARG A 109 -25.01 -0.19 15.04
CA ARG A 109 -23.75 0.39 14.61
C ARG A 109 -22.89 -0.66 13.91
N PRO A 110 -22.32 -0.36 12.73
CA PRO A 110 -21.34 -1.23 12.08
C PRO A 110 -20.14 -1.53 12.96
N HIS A 111 -19.58 -2.72 12.84
CA HIS A 111 -18.30 -3.06 13.45
C HIS A 111 -17.16 -2.25 12.83
N PHE A 112 -16.27 -1.73 13.67
CA PHE A 112 -15.12 -0.97 13.21
C PHE A 112 -13.87 -1.83 13.17
N ILE A 113 -13.31 -2.03 11.97
CA ILE A 113 -12.08 -2.80 11.73
C ILE A 113 -11.02 -1.86 11.15
N THR A 114 -9.77 -2.07 11.54
CA THR A 114 -8.64 -1.35 10.98
C THR A 114 -7.59 -2.31 10.43
N THR A 115 -6.83 -1.90 9.38
CA THR A 115 -5.64 -2.62 8.95
C THR A 115 -4.41 -1.73 9.09
N ALA A 116 -3.46 -2.15 9.90
CA ALA A 116 -2.14 -1.52 10.02
C ALA A 116 -1.21 -2.09 8.94
N HIS A 117 -0.88 -1.23 7.94
CA HIS A 117 -0.11 -1.62 6.75
C HIS A 117 1.40 -1.43 6.88
N GLY A 118 1.88 -0.93 8.00
CA GLY A 118 3.30 -0.67 8.25
C GLY A 118 3.54 0.04 9.57
N LEU A 119 4.80 0.37 9.82
CA LEU A 119 5.28 1.02 11.03
C LEU A 119 5.01 2.54 10.96
N ASN A 120 3.79 2.95 11.26
CA ASN A 120 3.48 4.38 11.37
C ASN A 120 4.24 5.02 12.54
N SER A 121 4.74 6.24 12.35
CA SER A 121 5.35 7.00 13.46
C SER A 121 4.39 7.06 14.64
N PRO A 122 4.84 6.68 15.85
CA PRO A 122 4.01 6.67 17.05
C PRO A 122 3.49 8.07 17.37
N SER A 123 2.18 8.20 17.52
CA SER A 123 1.52 9.47 17.85
C SER A 123 0.06 9.23 18.23
N ARG A 124 -0.58 10.20 18.87
CA ARG A 124 -2.03 10.18 19.14
C ARG A 124 -2.85 10.05 17.84
N TYR A 125 -2.36 10.62 16.73
CA TYR A 125 -2.99 10.53 15.43
C TYR A 125 -2.92 9.09 14.87
N SER A 126 -1.79 8.43 14.99
CA SER A 126 -1.59 7.05 14.51
C SER A 126 -2.28 6.01 15.39
N ALA A 127 -2.58 6.33 16.68
CA ALA A 127 -3.24 5.44 17.62
C ALA A 127 -4.62 4.94 17.15
N ILE A 128 -5.27 5.66 16.21
CA ILE A 128 -6.57 5.24 15.64
C ILE A 128 -6.49 3.86 14.98
N MET A 129 -5.33 3.50 14.42
CA MET A 129 -5.15 2.21 13.75
C MET A 129 -5.15 1.03 14.73
N ALA A 130 -4.93 1.27 16.02
CA ALA A 130 -5.01 0.29 17.09
C ALA A 130 -6.39 0.26 17.80
N ARG A 131 -7.36 1.09 17.39
CA ARG A 131 -8.69 1.23 18.02
C ARG A 131 -9.80 0.37 17.40
N GLY A 132 -9.51 -0.41 16.37
CA GLY A 132 -10.48 -1.33 15.79
C GLY A 132 -10.99 -2.36 16.79
N GLU A 133 -12.22 -2.81 16.64
CA GLU A 133 -12.77 -3.99 17.34
C GLU A 133 -12.02 -5.25 16.93
N ARG A 134 -11.49 -5.24 15.70
CA ARG A 134 -10.41 -6.10 15.22
C ARG A 134 -9.39 -5.23 14.48
N VAL A 135 -8.12 -5.55 14.66
CA VAL A 135 -6.99 -4.85 14.04
C VAL A 135 -6.19 -5.87 13.23
N VAL A 136 -6.28 -5.78 11.92
CA VAL A 136 -5.48 -6.60 11.02
C VAL A 136 -4.07 -6.02 10.95
N CYS A 137 -3.06 -6.81 11.33
CA CYS A 137 -1.65 -6.49 11.23
C CYS A 137 -1.05 -7.27 10.06
N VAL A 138 -0.42 -6.59 9.09
CA VAL A 138 0.14 -7.26 7.90
C VAL A 138 1.41 -8.08 8.19
N SER A 139 1.94 -8.01 9.41
CA SER A 139 3.06 -8.83 9.88
C SER A 139 3.11 -8.87 11.41
N ARG A 140 3.88 -9.80 11.97
CA ARG A 140 4.19 -9.83 13.40
C ARG A 140 4.89 -8.55 13.86
N THR A 141 5.83 -8.04 13.06
CA THR A 141 6.52 -6.78 13.34
C THR A 141 5.55 -5.60 13.49
N VAL A 142 4.52 -5.51 12.64
CA VAL A 142 3.49 -4.47 12.76
C VAL A 142 2.65 -4.66 14.02
N ARG A 143 2.28 -5.89 14.36
CA ARG A 143 1.58 -6.20 15.62
C ARG A 143 2.40 -5.78 16.84
N ASP A 144 3.66 -6.18 16.89
CA ASP A 144 4.55 -5.90 18.04
C ASP A 144 4.82 -4.39 18.17
N HIS A 145 4.96 -3.69 17.03
CA HIS A 145 5.04 -2.23 17.01
C HIS A 145 3.79 -1.56 17.62
N LEU A 146 2.59 -2.04 17.29
CA LEU A 146 1.36 -1.50 17.87
C LEU A 146 1.30 -1.74 19.38
N LEU A 147 1.65 -2.92 19.85
CA LEU A 147 1.66 -3.25 21.28
C LEU A 147 2.70 -2.42 22.05
N ALA A 148 3.89 -2.20 21.49
CA ALA A 148 4.94 -1.43 22.10
C ALA A 148 4.58 0.06 22.26
N HIS A 149 3.88 0.64 21.28
CA HIS A 149 3.61 2.09 21.28
C HIS A 149 2.19 2.49 21.70
N TYR A 150 1.28 1.53 21.78
CA TYR A 150 -0.12 1.75 22.20
C TYR A 150 -0.52 0.72 23.25
N PRO A 151 0.00 0.83 24.50
CA PRO A 151 -0.17 -0.19 25.54
C PRO A 151 -1.62 -0.39 25.99
N ALA A 152 -2.51 0.57 25.72
CA ALA A 152 -3.95 0.40 25.98
C ALA A 152 -4.66 -0.50 24.93
N THR A 153 -3.93 -1.02 23.95
CA THR A 153 -4.50 -1.92 22.93
C THR A 153 -4.62 -3.34 23.50
N ASP A 154 -5.84 -3.87 23.47
CA ASP A 154 -6.07 -5.27 23.83
C ASP A 154 -5.42 -6.21 22.79
N PRO A 155 -4.44 -7.04 23.18
CA PRO A 155 -3.74 -7.95 22.27
C PRO A 155 -4.68 -8.94 21.56
N SER A 156 -5.81 -9.31 22.18
CA SER A 156 -6.79 -10.25 21.61
C SER A 156 -7.52 -9.70 20.38
N ARG A 157 -7.48 -8.39 20.17
CA ARG A 157 -8.05 -7.73 19.00
C ARG A 157 -7.12 -7.73 17.79
N LEU A 158 -5.82 -7.99 17.98
CA LEU A 158 -4.83 -7.94 16.93
C LEU A 158 -4.70 -9.30 16.25
N VAL A 159 -4.97 -9.32 14.95
CA VAL A 159 -4.84 -10.52 14.12
C VAL A 159 -3.76 -10.30 13.07
N VAL A 160 -2.79 -11.20 12.99
CA VAL A 160 -1.74 -11.14 11.96
C VAL A 160 -2.25 -11.87 10.72
N ILE A 161 -2.48 -11.10 9.65
CA ILE A 161 -2.85 -11.62 8.34
C ILE A 161 -1.83 -11.08 7.34
N PRO A 162 -0.78 -11.86 6.97
CA PRO A 162 0.17 -11.46 5.95
C PRO A 162 -0.50 -11.20 4.61
N ARG A 163 0.13 -10.37 3.80
CA ARG A 163 -0.33 -10.23 2.41
C ARG A 163 0.07 -11.45 1.61
N GLY A 164 -0.86 -11.89 0.79
CA GLY A 164 -0.62 -12.90 -0.22
C GLY A 164 -0.32 -12.30 -1.59
N ILE A 165 -0.09 -13.16 -2.55
CA ILE A 165 -0.07 -12.90 -3.98
C ILE A 165 -0.95 -13.93 -4.67
N ASP A 166 -1.43 -13.59 -5.86
CA ASP A 166 -2.05 -14.57 -6.75
C ASP A 166 -0.95 -15.36 -7.48
N PRO A 167 -0.78 -16.67 -7.22
CA PRO A 167 0.24 -17.48 -7.88
C PRO A 167 0.04 -17.62 -9.39
N ALA A 168 -1.19 -17.44 -9.90
CA ALA A 168 -1.46 -17.46 -11.33
C ALA A 168 -0.97 -16.18 -12.02
N ALA A 169 -1.14 -15.02 -11.36
CA ALA A 169 -0.62 -13.75 -11.84
C ALA A 169 0.90 -13.59 -11.63
N PHE A 170 1.45 -14.27 -10.62
CA PHE A 170 2.88 -14.25 -10.28
C PHE A 170 3.41 -15.68 -10.14
N PRO A 171 3.52 -16.43 -11.26
CA PRO A 171 4.00 -17.80 -11.23
C PRO A 171 5.47 -17.83 -10.79
N ARG A 172 5.85 -18.91 -10.08
CA ARG A 172 7.24 -19.14 -9.74
C ARG A 172 8.06 -19.42 -10.99
N MET A 173 9.03 -18.56 -11.27
CA MET A 173 10.01 -18.77 -12.34
C MET A 173 11.29 -19.32 -11.73
N PRO A 174 11.64 -20.61 -11.97
CA PRO A 174 12.79 -21.25 -11.32
C PRO A 174 14.14 -20.76 -11.85
N HIS A 175 14.17 -20.18 -13.06
CA HIS A 175 15.39 -19.70 -13.72
C HIS A 175 15.18 -18.31 -14.32
N PRO A 176 16.26 -17.51 -14.41
CA PRO A 176 16.20 -16.23 -15.14
C PRO A 176 15.76 -16.45 -16.61
N ASP A 177 14.76 -15.71 -17.04
CA ASP A 177 14.33 -15.67 -18.44
C ASP A 177 15.31 -14.79 -19.23
N ARG A 178 16.20 -15.42 -20.03
CA ARG A 178 17.17 -14.72 -20.89
C ARG A 178 16.50 -13.79 -21.90
N ALA A 179 15.34 -14.19 -22.43
CA ALA A 179 14.61 -13.37 -23.39
C ALA A 179 14.01 -12.12 -22.67
N ALA A 180 13.49 -12.26 -21.46
CA ALA A 180 13.05 -11.12 -20.65
C ALA A 180 14.23 -10.19 -20.31
N ARG A 181 15.39 -10.74 -19.96
CA ARG A 181 16.60 -9.94 -19.71
C ARG A 181 17.05 -9.16 -20.94
N ALA A 182 17.09 -9.79 -22.10
CA ALA A 182 17.44 -9.14 -23.36
C ALA A 182 16.45 -8.01 -23.73
N ARG A 183 15.14 -8.22 -23.51
CA ARG A 183 14.14 -7.16 -23.70
C ARG A 183 14.38 -5.97 -22.77
N ILE A 184 14.70 -6.22 -21.50
CA ILE A 184 15.00 -5.16 -20.52
C ILE A 184 16.28 -4.40 -20.92
N ALA A 185 17.33 -5.10 -21.31
CA ALA A 185 18.59 -4.50 -21.80
C ALA A 185 18.35 -3.66 -23.07
N GLY A 186 17.51 -4.12 -23.99
CA GLY A 186 17.11 -3.36 -25.18
C GLY A 186 16.39 -2.05 -24.89
N MET A 187 15.64 -1.98 -23.77
CA MET A 187 14.99 -0.73 -23.30
C MET A 187 15.94 0.13 -22.46
N HIS A 188 16.87 -0.49 -21.77
CA HIS A 188 17.78 0.15 -20.83
C HIS A 188 19.19 -0.41 -21.02
N PRO A 189 20.01 0.17 -21.94
CA PRO A 189 21.34 -0.34 -22.27
C PRO A 189 22.28 -0.49 -21.07
N GLN A 190 22.10 0.30 -20.01
CA GLN A 190 22.86 0.20 -18.77
C GLN A 190 22.71 -1.17 -18.08
N LEU A 191 21.64 -1.92 -18.41
CA LEU A 191 21.34 -3.21 -17.80
C LEU A 191 21.84 -4.40 -18.65
N GLU A 192 22.52 -4.13 -19.77
CA GLU A 192 23.16 -5.16 -20.58
C GLU A 192 24.33 -5.79 -19.82
N GLY A 193 24.49 -7.11 -19.92
CA GLY A 193 25.58 -7.87 -19.30
C GLY A 193 25.13 -9.25 -18.83
N GLU A 194 26.10 -10.12 -18.59
CA GLU A 194 25.88 -11.51 -18.16
C GLU A 194 25.80 -11.69 -16.65
N GLY A 195 26.25 -10.70 -15.89
CA GLY A 195 26.26 -10.75 -14.43
C GLY A 195 24.88 -10.58 -13.80
N PRO A 196 24.75 -10.61 -12.47
CA PRO A 196 23.46 -10.48 -11.76
C PRO A 196 22.74 -9.18 -12.06
N LEU A 197 21.42 -9.25 -12.31
CA LEU A 197 20.53 -8.10 -12.37
C LEU A 197 19.79 -7.95 -11.04
N LEU A 198 20.14 -6.91 -10.29
CA LEU A 198 19.43 -6.52 -9.09
C LEU A 198 18.18 -5.72 -9.47
N LEU A 199 17.05 -6.02 -8.86
CA LEU A 199 15.78 -5.35 -9.10
C LEU A 199 15.22 -4.76 -7.81
N LEU A 200 15.03 -3.44 -7.77
CA LEU A 200 14.40 -2.75 -6.65
C LEU A 200 13.19 -1.92 -7.12
N PRO A 201 12.01 -2.53 -7.31
CA PRO A 201 10.82 -1.81 -7.74
C PRO A 201 10.25 -0.97 -6.61
N GLY A 202 9.86 0.27 -6.90
CA GLY A 202 9.20 1.08 -5.89
C GLY A 202 9.29 2.57 -6.10
N ARG A 203 8.42 3.30 -5.39
CA ARG A 203 8.38 4.77 -5.45
C ARG A 203 9.69 5.39 -4.94
N GLY A 204 10.11 6.52 -5.53
CA GLY A 204 11.30 7.28 -5.15
C GLY A 204 11.21 7.88 -3.74
N THR A 205 11.29 7.06 -2.72
CA THR A 205 11.30 7.46 -1.31
C THR A 205 12.44 6.79 -0.55
N ARG A 206 13.04 7.49 0.42
CA ARG A 206 14.16 6.96 1.24
C ARG A 206 13.85 5.62 1.92
N LEU A 207 12.58 5.40 2.30
CA LEU A 207 12.12 4.14 2.92
C LEU A 207 12.26 2.90 2.03
N LYS A 208 12.52 3.08 0.73
CA LYS A 208 12.65 1.97 -0.23
C LYS A 208 14.09 1.42 -0.34
N GLY A 209 15.07 2.05 0.32
CA GLY A 209 16.44 1.54 0.36
C GLY A 209 17.22 1.73 -0.94
N HIS A 210 16.89 2.74 -1.77
CA HIS A 210 17.60 2.98 -3.02
C HIS A 210 19.09 3.29 -2.79
N THR A 211 19.42 4.02 -1.72
CA THR A 211 20.80 4.30 -1.33
C THR A 211 21.58 3.02 -0.98
N ASP A 212 20.93 2.09 -0.27
CA ASP A 212 21.54 0.81 0.11
C ASP A 212 21.72 -0.09 -1.12
N ALA A 213 20.79 -0.07 -2.08
CA ALA A 213 20.92 -0.80 -3.33
C ALA A 213 22.08 -0.29 -4.19
N ILE A 214 22.29 1.04 -4.24
CA ILE A 214 23.45 1.63 -4.93
C ILE A 214 24.75 1.23 -4.23
N ALA A 215 24.79 1.28 -2.90
CA ALA A 215 25.98 0.86 -2.14
C ALA A 215 26.28 -0.65 -2.34
N LEU A 216 25.24 -1.49 -2.36
CA LEU A 216 25.37 -2.92 -2.67
C LEU A 216 25.92 -3.15 -4.07
N LEU A 217 25.40 -2.44 -5.09
CA LEU A 217 25.91 -2.54 -6.45
C LEU A 217 27.38 -2.15 -6.53
N ALA A 218 27.75 -1.01 -5.90
CA ALA A 218 29.14 -0.56 -5.86
C ALA A 218 30.08 -1.61 -5.22
N ALA A 219 29.66 -2.22 -4.13
CA ALA A 219 30.43 -3.27 -3.46
C ALA A 219 30.58 -4.53 -4.34
N LEU A 220 29.51 -4.97 -5.02
CA LEU A 220 29.56 -6.12 -5.93
C LEU A 220 30.51 -5.86 -7.12
N ARG A 221 30.42 -4.70 -7.76
CA ARG A 221 31.29 -4.32 -8.89
C ARG A 221 32.73 -4.14 -8.43
N GLY A 222 32.94 -3.54 -7.26
CA GLY A 222 34.30 -3.45 -6.64
C GLY A 222 34.93 -4.81 -6.32
N ALA A 223 34.11 -5.84 -6.08
CA ALA A 223 34.52 -7.22 -5.91
C ALA A 223 34.68 -7.99 -7.25
N GLY A 224 34.58 -7.31 -8.40
CA GLY A 224 34.73 -7.90 -9.73
C GLY A 224 33.49 -8.57 -10.30
N THR A 225 32.34 -8.43 -9.65
CA THR A 225 31.04 -8.96 -10.17
C THR A 225 30.44 -7.97 -11.15
N ASP A 226 30.14 -8.37 -12.39
CA ASP A 226 29.48 -7.54 -13.40
C ASP A 226 27.98 -7.40 -13.12
N ALA A 227 27.62 -6.89 -11.94
CA ALA A 227 26.24 -6.69 -11.53
C ALA A 227 25.63 -5.42 -12.14
N ARG A 228 24.32 -5.42 -12.35
CA ARG A 228 23.51 -4.31 -12.83
C ARG A 228 22.38 -4.04 -11.82
N LEU A 229 21.82 -2.80 -11.79
CA LEU A 229 20.72 -2.42 -10.90
C LEU A 229 19.63 -1.71 -11.68
N TRP A 230 18.42 -2.26 -11.61
CA TRP A 230 17.22 -1.61 -12.13
C TRP A 230 16.28 -1.19 -10.99
N MET A 231 15.91 0.08 -10.98
CA MET A 231 15.00 0.68 -10.00
C MET A 231 13.74 1.24 -10.71
N PRO A 232 12.78 0.39 -11.13
CA PRO A 232 11.56 0.84 -11.77
C PRO A 232 10.57 1.48 -10.80
N GLY A 233 9.83 2.49 -11.25
CA GLY A 233 8.82 3.19 -10.46
C GLY A 233 9.38 4.23 -9.51
N MET A 234 10.69 4.51 -9.57
CA MET A 234 11.30 5.49 -8.67
C MET A 234 11.26 6.93 -9.19
N VAL A 235 11.25 7.10 -10.51
CA VAL A 235 11.13 8.41 -11.14
C VAL A 235 9.66 8.83 -11.15
N GLN A 236 9.32 9.89 -10.41
CA GLN A 236 7.95 10.37 -10.25
C GLN A 236 7.95 11.88 -10.07
N ALA A 237 6.89 12.55 -10.49
CA ALA A 237 6.70 13.97 -10.28
C ALA A 237 6.80 14.35 -8.79
N GLY A 238 7.52 15.41 -8.48
CA GLY A 238 7.79 15.87 -7.12
C GLY A 238 8.88 15.09 -6.38
N ARG A 239 9.65 14.22 -7.07
CA ARG A 239 10.77 13.45 -6.54
C ARG A 239 12.12 13.77 -7.19
N GLU A 240 12.17 14.78 -8.04
CA GLU A 240 13.33 15.14 -8.86
C GLU A 240 14.60 15.39 -8.01
N ALA A 241 14.44 16.01 -6.85
CA ALA A 241 15.57 16.27 -5.95
C ALA A 241 16.19 14.95 -5.42
N TYR A 242 15.36 13.97 -5.08
CA TYR A 242 15.84 12.67 -4.62
C TYR A 242 16.45 11.85 -5.78
N VAL A 243 15.87 11.91 -6.97
CA VAL A 243 16.46 11.30 -8.17
C VAL A 243 17.86 11.85 -8.44
N ARG A 244 18.01 13.18 -8.42
CA ARG A 244 19.33 13.84 -8.61
C ARG A 244 20.37 13.40 -7.56
N GLU A 245 19.93 13.27 -6.28
CA GLU A 245 20.81 12.76 -5.22
C GLU A 245 21.32 11.35 -5.54
N LEU A 246 20.43 10.44 -5.98
CA LEU A 246 20.81 9.08 -6.31
C LEU A 246 21.71 9.00 -7.56
N VAL A 247 21.45 9.81 -8.59
CA VAL A 247 22.30 9.93 -9.78
C VAL A 247 23.72 10.41 -9.39
N GLU A 248 23.80 11.36 -8.49
CA GLU A 248 25.12 11.83 -8.01
C GLU A 248 25.84 10.74 -7.19
N MET A 249 25.12 9.93 -6.44
CA MET A 249 25.70 8.77 -5.73
C MET A 249 26.26 7.73 -6.70
N THR A 250 25.54 7.40 -7.78
CA THR A 250 26.05 6.44 -8.79
C THR A 250 27.29 6.97 -9.49
N ARG A 251 27.34 8.28 -9.80
CA ARG A 251 28.50 8.93 -10.39
C ARG A 251 29.72 8.89 -9.48
N ARG A 252 29.57 9.23 -8.19
CA ARG A 252 30.67 9.16 -7.22
C ARG A 252 31.23 7.75 -7.03
N ALA A 253 30.38 6.75 -7.20
CA ALA A 253 30.77 5.34 -7.14
C ALA A 253 31.28 4.80 -8.49
N SER A 254 31.27 5.60 -9.57
CA SER A 254 31.64 5.20 -10.95
C SER A 254 30.89 3.96 -11.43
N ILE A 255 29.56 3.93 -11.22
CA ILE A 255 28.66 2.82 -11.57
C ILE A 255 27.41 3.29 -12.34
N GLU A 256 27.41 4.51 -12.85
CA GLU A 256 26.25 5.06 -13.60
C GLU A 256 25.93 4.27 -14.87
N ASP A 257 26.93 3.62 -15.46
CA ASP A 257 26.81 2.71 -16.61
C ASP A 257 26.08 1.39 -16.31
N ALA A 258 25.87 1.10 -15.03
CA ALA A 258 25.28 -0.13 -14.54
C ALA A 258 23.94 0.06 -13.79
N VAL A 259 23.36 1.28 -13.83
CA VAL A 259 22.13 1.62 -13.10
C VAL A 259 21.08 2.21 -14.03
N ALA A 260 19.89 1.66 -14.02
CA ALA A 260 18.70 2.25 -14.66
C ALA A 260 17.68 2.67 -13.61
N MET A 261 17.32 3.96 -13.62
CA MET A 261 16.26 4.56 -12.79
C MET A 261 15.11 4.95 -13.71
N THR A 262 13.93 4.35 -13.53
CA THR A 262 12.82 4.53 -14.47
C THR A 262 11.49 4.85 -13.78
N GLU A 263 10.50 5.26 -14.58
CA GLU A 263 9.11 5.48 -14.16
C GLU A 263 8.38 4.19 -13.80
#